data_a4ef8f06834bc12ce5114cafa7fc712a
#
_entry.id   a4ef8f06834bc12ce5114cafa7fc712a
#
_cell.length_a   1.000
_cell.length_b   1.000
_cell.length_c   1.000
_cell.angle_alpha   90.00
_cell.angle_beta   90.00
_cell.angle_gamma   90.00
#
_symmetry.space_group_name_H-M   'P 1'
#
loop_
_entity.id
_entity.type
_entity.pdbx_description
1 polymer ?
#
loop_
_entity_poly.entity_id
_entity_poly.type
_entity_poly.pdbx_seq_one_letter_code
_entity_poly.pdbx_strand_id
1 'polypeptide(L)'
;SDNPNIDEDEPEVLYTALTHSREPLGMMNLIYFVQLLAEEQNSNTELEYLISNREMWFIPIVNPDGYAYNELIEPNGGGMHRKNRLNTNCGNGSNRGVDLNRNYGFGWGSNDTGSSPNPCSATYRGDTEFSEPETQAVRDFIINHEFKNVLHYHCYSNVYIHPWGNGSFPEEPDSSTLVDIGREMARYNGYPVGTGLSTIGYTVNGDAVDWTYGDQSIISYVPEVGSTSQGFWPPESDVLELCLDQVHSNKIFAFVAGSDIIIHSYELSHEDMVPGETVELDVVIQNRGLSDSDAYIDININTLNEF
;
A
#
# COMPACT_ATOMS: atom_id res chain seq x y z
N SER A 1 0.11 -4.89 16.78
CA SER A 1 0.92 -4.50 17.96
C SER A 1 1.16 -5.70 18.89
N ASP A 2 2.01 -5.53 19.88
CA ASP A 2 2.25 -6.55 20.92
C ASP A 2 1.09 -6.67 21.91
N ASN A 3 0.19 -5.68 21.97
CA ASN A 3 -1.01 -5.64 22.79
C ASN A 3 -2.31 -5.51 21.95
N PRO A 4 -2.68 -6.47 21.12
CA PRO A 4 -3.74 -6.33 20.10
C PRO A 4 -5.16 -6.09 20.67
N ASN A 5 -5.34 -6.06 21.99
CA ASN A 5 -6.62 -5.78 22.64
C ASN A 5 -6.66 -4.42 23.37
N ILE A 6 -5.62 -3.64 23.22
CA ILE A 6 -5.46 -2.31 23.84
C ILE A 6 -5.17 -1.35 22.71
N ASP A 7 -5.94 -0.28 22.64
CA ASP A 7 -5.63 0.89 21.79
C ASP A 7 -4.47 1.64 22.48
N GLU A 8 -3.30 1.56 21.87
CA GLU A 8 -2.07 2.20 22.34
C GLU A 8 -1.84 3.48 21.54
N ASP A 9 -1.16 4.45 22.11
CA ASP A 9 -0.80 5.69 21.41
C ASP A 9 0.37 5.44 20.42
N GLU A 10 0.15 4.47 19.53
CA GLU A 10 1.10 4.06 18.49
C GLU A 10 0.60 4.46 17.09
N PRO A 11 1.49 4.83 16.16
CA PRO A 11 1.08 5.12 14.79
C PRO A 11 0.40 3.91 14.12
N GLU A 12 -0.82 4.13 13.62
CA GLU A 12 -1.61 3.10 12.95
C GLU A 12 -1.29 3.01 11.46
N VAL A 13 -1.24 1.78 10.93
CA VAL A 13 -1.08 1.49 9.50
C VAL A 13 -2.07 0.43 9.06
N LEU A 14 -2.71 0.64 7.89
CA LEU A 14 -3.69 -0.30 7.35
C LEU A 14 -3.20 -0.92 6.04
N TYR A 15 -3.42 -2.22 5.92
CA TYR A 15 -3.21 -3.00 4.70
C TYR A 15 -4.52 -3.65 4.28
N THR A 16 -5.00 -3.37 3.07
CA THR A 16 -6.19 -4.00 2.51
C THR A 16 -5.85 -4.78 1.25
N ALA A 17 -6.63 -5.82 0.95
CA ALA A 17 -6.46 -6.59 -0.28
C ALA A 17 -7.79 -7.17 -0.77
N LEU A 18 -7.75 -7.75 -1.97
CA LEU A 18 -8.86 -8.46 -2.60
C LEU A 18 -10.14 -7.59 -2.75
N THR A 19 -9.97 -6.31 -3.08
CA THR A 19 -11.05 -5.42 -3.51
C THR A 19 -11.65 -5.92 -4.82
N HIS A 20 -10.80 -6.32 -5.76
CA HIS A 20 -11.22 -7.07 -6.93
C HIS A 20 -11.04 -8.56 -6.68
N SER A 21 -12.12 -9.29 -6.75
CA SER A 21 -12.15 -10.70 -6.31
C SER A 21 -11.36 -11.69 -7.17
N ARG A 22 -10.82 -11.26 -8.30
CA ARG A 22 -9.90 -12.03 -9.15
C ARG A 22 -8.41 -11.79 -8.87
N GLU A 23 -8.09 -11.04 -7.80
CA GLU A 23 -6.74 -10.58 -7.47
C GLU A 23 -6.23 -11.16 -6.13
N PRO A 24 -6.17 -12.51 -5.99
CA PRO A 24 -5.90 -13.13 -4.69
C PRO A 24 -4.45 -12.96 -4.20
N LEU A 25 -3.52 -12.57 -5.07
CA LEU A 25 -2.10 -12.44 -4.69
C LEU A 25 -1.89 -11.36 -3.61
N GLY A 26 -2.66 -10.24 -3.66
CA GLY A 26 -2.63 -9.24 -2.60
C GLY A 26 -3.00 -9.82 -1.22
N MET A 27 -4.05 -10.65 -1.17
CA MET A 27 -4.44 -11.39 0.04
C MET A 27 -3.32 -12.31 0.53
N MET A 28 -2.68 -13.05 -0.36
CA MET A 28 -1.56 -13.95 -0.02
C MET A 28 -0.38 -13.18 0.54
N ASN A 29 -0.07 -12.00 0.00
CA ASN A 29 0.97 -11.11 0.54
C ASN A 29 0.68 -10.71 2.00
N LEU A 30 -0.56 -10.32 2.30
CA LEU A 30 -0.93 -9.91 3.65
C LEU A 30 -0.88 -11.10 4.63
N ILE A 31 -1.39 -12.27 4.23
CA ILE A 31 -1.33 -13.49 5.05
C ILE A 31 0.12 -13.88 5.33
N TYR A 32 0.98 -13.85 4.30
CA TYR A 32 2.40 -14.14 4.44
C TYR A 32 3.10 -13.15 5.40
N PHE A 33 2.83 -11.85 5.25
CA PHE A 33 3.43 -10.84 6.11
C PHE A 33 2.98 -10.98 7.58
N VAL A 34 1.70 -11.23 7.84
CA VAL A 34 1.19 -11.52 9.19
C VAL A 34 1.85 -12.77 9.79
N GLN A 35 2.01 -13.83 8.99
CA GLN A 35 2.71 -15.04 9.42
C GLN A 35 4.18 -14.73 9.77
N LEU A 36 4.88 -13.99 8.92
CA LEU A 36 6.27 -13.58 9.15
C LEU A 36 6.41 -12.76 10.45
N LEU A 37 5.52 -11.78 10.68
CA LEU A 37 5.48 -11.01 11.92
C LEU A 37 5.32 -11.93 13.14
N ALA A 38 4.41 -12.90 13.08
CA ALA A 38 4.15 -13.82 14.18
C ALA A 38 5.31 -14.79 14.46
N GLU A 39 6.00 -15.27 13.41
CA GLU A 39 7.06 -16.28 13.53
C GLU A 39 8.43 -15.69 13.88
N GLU A 40 8.76 -14.51 13.35
CA GLU A 40 10.10 -13.93 13.44
C GLU A 40 10.25 -12.77 14.42
N GLN A 41 9.20 -12.33 15.11
CA GLN A 41 9.25 -11.20 16.03
C GLN A 41 10.37 -11.28 17.09
N ASN A 42 10.74 -12.48 17.55
CA ASN A 42 11.77 -12.67 18.57
C ASN A 42 13.20 -12.88 17.99
N SER A 43 13.34 -12.96 16.68
CA SER A 43 14.60 -13.24 15.98
C SER A 43 15.04 -12.13 15.01
N ASN A 44 14.12 -11.22 14.69
CA ASN A 44 14.33 -10.12 13.75
C ASN A 44 14.02 -8.79 14.43
N THR A 45 15.03 -7.99 14.67
CA THR A 45 14.93 -6.73 15.43
C THR A 45 14.06 -5.67 14.75
N GLU A 46 13.95 -5.68 13.40
CA GLU A 46 13.05 -4.78 12.68
C GLU A 46 11.59 -5.16 12.91
N LEU A 47 11.27 -6.45 12.85
CA LEU A 47 9.90 -6.94 13.09
C LEU A 47 9.50 -6.78 14.55
N GLU A 48 10.41 -7.05 15.50
CA GLU A 48 10.21 -6.78 16.93
C GLU A 48 9.88 -5.30 17.16
N TYR A 49 10.66 -4.40 16.54
CA TYR A 49 10.40 -2.96 16.64
C TYR A 49 9.02 -2.59 16.09
N LEU A 50 8.66 -3.08 14.90
CA LEU A 50 7.36 -2.78 14.27
C LEU A 50 6.18 -3.26 15.13
N ILE A 51 6.28 -4.46 15.70
CA ILE A 51 5.22 -5.02 16.55
C ILE A 51 5.06 -4.24 17.85
N SER A 52 6.18 -3.72 18.40
CA SER A 52 6.20 -3.00 19.68
C SER A 52 6.01 -1.48 19.54
N ASN A 53 5.85 -0.95 18.34
CA ASN A 53 5.76 0.50 18.11
C ASN A 53 4.78 0.89 16.99
N ARG A 54 3.96 -0.02 16.50
CA ARG A 54 2.96 0.23 15.45
C ARG A 54 1.72 -0.60 15.68
N GLU A 55 0.57 0.00 15.48
CA GLU A 55 -0.67 -0.72 15.30
C GLU A 55 -0.88 -1.06 13.83
N MET A 56 -0.58 -2.31 13.48
CA MET A 56 -0.73 -2.80 12.11
C MET A 56 -2.05 -3.54 11.94
N TRP A 57 -2.91 -3.02 11.08
CA TRP A 57 -4.24 -3.54 10.78
C TRP A 57 -4.28 -4.19 9.40
N PHE A 58 -4.99 -5.32 9.29
CA PHE A 58 -5.04 -6.10 8.05
C PHE A 58 -6.48 -6.45 7.69
N ILE A 59 -6.91 -6.06 6.48
CA ILE A 59 -8.17 -6.48 5.85
C ILE A 59 -7.82 -7.28 4.59
N PRO A 60 -7.52 -8.58 4.71
CA PRO A 60 -7.04 -9.38 3.58
C PRO A 60 -8.09 -9.64 2.51
N ILE A 61 -9.39 -9.50 2.84
CA ILE A 61 -10.51 -9.79 1.92
C ILE A 61 -11.54 -8.67 2.05
N VAL A 62 -11.49 -7.68 1.16
CA VAL A 62 -12.50 -6.61 1.08
C VAL A 62 -13.76 -7.10 0.37
N ASN A 63 -13.65 -8.02 -0.60
CA ASN A 63 -14.74 -8.51 -1.44
C ASN A 63 -14.98 -10.03 -1.27
N PRO A 64 -15.53 -10.46 -0.13
CA PRO A 64 -15.70 -11.88 0.16
C PRO A 64 -16.70 -12.57 -0.77
N ASP A 65 -17.79 -11.90 -1.14
CA ASP A 65 -18.84 -12.48 -1.99
C ASP A 65 -18.34 -12.71 -3.43
N GLY A 66 -17.56 -11.77 -3.96
CA GLY A 66 -16.92 -11.92 -5.27
C GLY A 66 -15.91 -13.04 -5.28
N TYR A 67 -15.12 -13.18 -4.23
CA TYR A 67 -14.13 -14.26 -4.11
C TYR A 67 -14.79 -15.63 -3.97
N ALA A 68 -15.79 -15.78 -3.10
CA ALA A 68 -16.56 -17.01 -2.97
C ALA A 68 -17.24 -17.42 -4.29
N TYR A 69 -17.68 -16.43 -5.09
CA TYR A 69 -18.19 -16.73 -6.43
C TYR A 69 -17.09 -17.26 -7.38
N ASN A 70 -15.88 -16.70 -7.35
CA ASN A 70 -14.77 -17.21 -8.14
C ASN A 70 -14.41 -18.65 -7.75
N GLU A 71 -14.37 -18.96 -6.46
CA GLU A 71 -14.17 -20.33 -5.98
C GLU A 71 -15.28 -21.30 -6.42
N LEU A 72 -16.52 -20.83 -6.47
CA LEU A 72 -17.66 -21.65 -6.93
C LEU A 72 -17.55 -22.01 -8.41
N ILE A 73 -17.16 -21.05 -9.26
CA ILE A 73 -17.12 -21.27 -10.72
C ILE A 73 -15.82 -21.90 -11.21
N GLU A 74 -14.71 -21.65 -10.49
CA GLU A 74 -13.36 -22.15 -10.80
C GLU A 74 -12.67 -22.62 -9.52
N PRO A 75 -13.07 -23.79 -8.96
CA PRO A 75 -12.61 -24.24 -7.64
C PRO A 75 -11.11 -24.56 -7.55
N ASN A 76 -10.43 -24.61 -8.70
CA ASN A 76 -8.98 -24.82 -8.77
C ASN A 76 -8.19 -23.50 -9.02
N GLY A 77 -8.83 -22.35 -8.86
CA GLY A 77 -8.28 -21.04 -9.19
C GLY A 77 -8.56 -20.61 -10.63
N GLY A 78 -8.28 -19.35 -10.94
CA GLY A 78 -8.49 -18.80 -12.30
C GLY A 78 -9.83 -18.11 -12.51
N GLY A 79 -10.67 -17.98 -11.49
CA GLY A 79 -11.94 -17.25 -11.57
C GLY A 79 -11.73 -15.77 -11.91
N MET A 80 -12.44 -15.28 -12.94
CA MET A 80 -12.19 -13.95 -13.53
C MET A 80 -13.24 -12.90 -13.14
N HIS A 81 -14.12 -13.19 -12.19
CA HIS A 81 -15.04 -12.21 -11.65
C HIS A 81 -14.28 -11.14 -10.86
N ARG A 82 -14.52 -9.85 -11.18
CA ARG A 82 -13.82 -8.70 -10.60
C ARG A 82 -14.61 -8.03 -9.47
N LYS A 83 -15.90 -7.79 -9.73
CA LYS A 83 -16.80 -6.92 -8.98
C LYS A 83 -17.36 -7.63 -7.72
N ASN A 84 -18.15 -6.93 -6.90
CA ASN A 84 -18.95 -7.59 -5.88
C ASN A 84 -20.14 -8.37 -6.50
N ARG A 85 -21.06 -8.89 -5.68
CA ARG A 85 -22.17 -9.71 -6.17
C ARG A 85 -23.54 -9.04 -6.11
N LEU A 86 -23.60 -7.71 -6.02
CA LEU A 86 -24.87 -6.96 -6.13
C LEU A 86 -25.64 -7.34 -7.40
N ASN A 87 -26.97 -7.48 -7.31
CA ASN A 87 -27.78 -7.75 -8.48
C ASN A 87 -28.03 -6.49 -9.30
N THR A 88 -27.30 -6.33 -10.37
CA THR A 88 -27.38 -5.18 -11.29
C THR A 88 -28.20 -5.46 -12.54
N ASN A 89 -28.97 -6.57 -12.59
CA ASN A 89 -29.72 -7.03 -13.75
C ASN A 89 -28.90 -7.32 -15.02
N CYS A 90 -27.58 -7.49 -14.88
CA CYS A 90 -26.63 -7.81 -15.96
C CYS A 90 -26.39 -9.30 -16.14
N GLY A 91 -27.35 -10.13 -15.77
CA GLY A 91 -27.21 -11.59 -15.74
C GLY A 91 -26.48 -12.09 -14.50
N ASN A 92 -26.14 -13.37 -14.47
CA ASN A 92 -25.47 -14.00 -13.31
C ASN A 92 -23.95 -14.17 -13.49
N GLY A 93 -23.40 -13.75 -14.62
CA GLY A 93 -21.99 -13.89 -14.95
C GLY A 93 -21.10 -12.79 -14.38
N SER A 94 -19.93 -12.63 -14.99
CA SER A 94 -18.88 -11.68 -14.57
C SER A 94 -19.25 -10.20 -14.71
N ASN A 95 -20.30 -9.88 -15.46
CA ASN A 95 -20.78 -8.50 -15.61
C ASN A 95 -21.65 -8.00 -14.44
N ARG A 96 -22.08 -8.91 -13.54
CA ARG A 96 -22.87 -8.57 -12.36
C ARG A 96 -22.02 -7.85 -11.31
N GLY A 97 -22.64 -6.93 -10.55
CA GLY A 97 -22.03 -6.27 -9.39
C GLY A 97 -21.49 -4.87 -9.69
N VAL A 98 -20.94 -4.25 -8.66
CA VAL A 98 -20.27 -2.95 -8.67
C VAL A 98 -18.75 -3.16 -8.59
N ASP A 99 -17.99 -2.34 -9.30
CA ASP A 99 -16.54 -2.24 -9.13
C ASP A 99 -16.26 -1.45 -7.85
N LEU A 100 -15.87 -2.17 -6.79
CA LEU A 100 -15.65 -1.57 -5.48
C LEU A 100 -14.56 -0.48 -5.52
N ASN A 101 -13.55 -0.62 -6.40
CA ASN A 101 -12.51 0.39 -6.59
C ASN A 101 -12.92 1.49 -7.59
N ARG A 102 -14.23 1.77 -7.69
CA ARG A 102 -14.85 2.91 -8.37
C ARG A 102 -16.02 3.47 -7.54
N ASN A 103 -16.20 2.98 -6.31
CA ASN A 103 -17.35 3.27 -5.46
C ASN A 103 -17.03 4.16 -4.24
N TYR A 104 -15.79 4.67 -4.13
CA TYR A 104 -15.38 5.62 -3.10
C TYR A 104 -15.74 7.06 -3.47
N GLY A 105 -15.84 7.96 -2.47
CA GLY A 105 -16.41 9.30 -2.62
C GLY A 105 -15.58 10.28 -3.43
N PHE A 106 -14.27 10.33 -3.21
CA PHE A 106 -13.42 11.33 -3.86
C PHE A 106 -13.45 11.21 -5.39
N GLY A 107 -13.86 12.29 -6.06
CA GLY A 107 -13.98 12.32 -7.52
C GLY A 107 -14.99 11.35 -8.12
N TRP A 108 -15.84 10.68 -7.32
CA TRP A 108 -16.82 9.72 -7.81
C TRP A 108 -17.69 10.30 -8.93
N GLY A 109 -17.74 9.57 -10.03
CA GLY A 109 -18.57 9.96 -11.18
C GLY A 109 -18.17 11.27 -11.87
N SER A 110 -16.99 11.82 -11.60
CA SER A 110 -16.50 13.07 -12.21
C SER A 110 -16.42 12.99 -13.75
N ASN A 111 -16.23 11.81 -14.30
CA ASN A 111 -16.30 11.53 -15.73
C ASN A 111 -16.58 10.05 -15.98
N ASP A 112 -16.87 9.70 -17.26
CA ASP A 112 -17.19 8.32 -17.68
C ASP A 112 -15.97 7.62 -18.31
N THR A 113 -14.77 8.19 -18.22
CA THR A 113 -13.51 7.57 -18.66
C THR A 113 -12.88 6.75 -17.56
N GLY A 114 -12.78 7.31 -16.35
CA GLY A 114 -12.17 6.65 -15.18
C GLY A 114 -13.06 5.61 -14.49
N SER A 115 -14.41 5.71 -14.71
CA SER A 115 -15.42 4.76 -14.23
C SER A 115 -16.62 4.76 -15.18
N SER A 116 -17.57 3.84 -15.02
CA SER A 116 -18.74 3.74 -15.91
C SER A 116 -20.05 3.84 -15.14
N PRO A 117 -21.05 4.59 -15.63
CA PRO A 117 -22.42 4.56 -15.11
C PRO A 117 -23.22 3.35 -15.59
N ASN A 118 -22.69 2.54 -16.52
CA ASN A 118 -23.38 1.37 -17.06
C ASN A 118 -23.25 0.17 -16.11
N PRO A 119 -24.36 -0.34 -15.53
CA PRO A 119 -24.33 -1.46 -14.58
C PRO A 119 -23.66 -2.74 -15.10
N CYS A 120 -23.61 -2.95 -16.41
CA CYS A 120 -22.99 -4.11 -17.04
C CYS A 120 -21.50 -3.90 -17.40
N SER A 121 -20.96 -2.71 -17.15
CA SER A 121 -19.53 -2.44 -17.33
C SER A 121 -18.68 -3.13 -16.26
N ALA A 122 -17.45 -3.50 -16.61
CA ALA A 122 -16.46 -4.00 -15.66
C ALA A 122 -16.05 -2.94 -14.62
N THR A 123 -16.20 -1.65 -14.96
CA THR A 123 -15.85 -0.49 -14.12
C THR A 123 -17.10 0.26 -13.63
N TYR A 124 -18.23 -0.45 -13.45
CA TYR A 124 -19.47 0.17 -12.95
C TYR A 124 -19.27 0.69 -11.52
N ARG A 125 -19.52 1.98 -11.33
CA ARG A 125 -19.25 2.72 -10.09
C ARG A 125 -20.32 2.65 -9.02
N GLY A 126 -21.44 1.91 -9.27
CA GLY A 126 -22.62 1.92 -8.40
C GLY A 126 -23.57 3.10 -8.70
N ASP A 127 -24.69 3.13 -7.99
CA ASP A 127 -25.74 4.16 -8.15
C ASP A 127 -25.35 5.47 -7.44
N THR A 128 -24.61 5.37 -6.35
CA THR A 128 -24.03 6.49 -5.59
C THR A 128 -22.65 6.11 -5.08
N GLU A 129 -21.86 7.09 -4.64
CA GLU A 129 -20.67 6.82 -3.85
C GLU A 129 -21.02 6.01 -2.61
N PHE A 130 -20.15 5.09 -2.23
CA PHE A 130 -20.36 4.19 -1.09
C PHE A 130 -21.71 3.48 -1.09
N SER A 131 -22.24 3.13 -2.27
CA SER A 131 -23.49 2.35 -2.37
C SER A 131 -23.32 0.93 -1.83
N GLU A 132 -22.10 0.40 -1.80
CA GLU A 132 -21.83 -1.00 -1.48
C GLU A 132 -21.42 -1.18 -0.01
N PRO A 133 -21.92 -2.23 0.66
CA PRO A 133 -21.60 -2.48 2.06
C PRO A 133 -20.10 -2.71 2.30
N GLU A 134 -19.38 -3.29 1.34
CA GLU A 134 -17.94 -3.53 1.41
C GLU A 134 -17.17 -2.21 1.47
N THR A 135 -17.50 -1.25 0.63
CA THR A 135 -16.84 0.07 0.63
C THR A 135 -17.24 0.91 1.84
N GLN A 136 -18.50 0.79 2.32
CA GLN A 136 -18.93 1.40 3.57
C GLN A 136 -18.15 0.85 4.77
N ALA A 137 -17.94 -0.47 4.83
CA ALA A 137 -17.20 -1.08 5.92
C ALA A 137 -15.74 -0.60 5.96
N VAL A 138 -15.05 -0.53 4.82
CA VAL A 138 -13.67 -0.01 4.75
C VAL A 138 -13.64 1.47 5.09
N ARG A 139 -14.57 2.28 4.55
CA ARG A 139 -14.71 3.71 4.88
C ARG A 139 -14.87 3.91 6.38
N ASP A 140 -15.87 3.24 6.97
CA ASP A 140 -16.20 3.42 8.39
C ASP A 140 -15.06 2.96 9.29
N PHE A 141 -14.33 1.91 8.88
CA PHE A 141 -13.14 1.47 9.58
C PHE A 141 -12.03 2.54 9.53
N ILE A 142 -11.73 3.10 8.36
CA ILE A 142 -10.70 4.14 8.21
C ILE A 142 -11.07 5.41 8.99
N ILE A 143 -12.34 5.86 8.94
CA ILE A 143 -12.79 7.08 9.64
C ILE A 143 -12.74 6.93 11.17
N ASN A 144 -12.88 5.73 11.70
CA ASN A 144 -12.89 5.48 13.14
C ASN A 144 -11.49 5.16 13.73
N HIS A 145 -10.43 5.29 12.93
CA HIS A 145 -9.03 5.09 13.32
C HIS A 145 -8.19 6.30 12.93
N GLU A 146 -6.96 6.39 13.47
CA GLU A 146 -6.03 7.48 13.20
C GLU A 146 -4.87 7.05 12.28
N PHE A 147 -5.19 6.29 11.21
CA PHE A 147 -4.20 5.78 10.27
C PHE A 147 -3.30 6.90 9.73
N LYS A 148 -2.00 6.65 9.75
CA LYS A 148 -1.01 7.52 9.11
C LYS A 148 -0.88 7.21 7.62
N ASN A 149 -1.02 5.94 7.28
CA ASN A 149 -0.92 5.48 5.90
C ASN A 149 -1.72 4.19 5.63
N VAL A 150 -2.13 3.99 4.36
CA VAL A 150 -2.92 2.83 3.92
C VAL A 150 -2.38 2.24 2.62
N LEU A 151 -2.17 0.90 2.57
CA LEU A 151 -1.91 0.15 1.33
C LEU A 151 -3.17 -0.58 0.87
N HIS A 152 -3.56 -0.36 -0.39
CA HIS A 152 -4.65 -1.05 -1.07
C HIS A 152 -4.09 -2.00 -2.11
N TYR A 153 -3.85 -3.27 -1.75
CA TYR A 153 -3.24 -4.27 -2.63
C TYR A 153 -4.14 -4.69 -3.78
N HIS A 154 -3.58 -4.68 -4.98
CA HIS A 154 -4.16 -5.12 -6.23
C HIS A 154 -3.21 -6.06 -7.01
N CYS A 155 -3.66 -6.58 -8.12
CA CYS A 155 -2.93 -7.31 -9.14
C CYS A 155 -3.41 -6.82 -10.52
N TYR A 156 -2.56 -6.72 -11.49
CA TYR A 156 -1.13 -6.96 -11.57
C TYR A 156 -0.44 -5.82 -12.34
N SER A 157 0.84 -5.61 -12.23
CA SER A 157 1.67 -4.80 -13.15
C SER A 157 3.07 -4.52 -12.61
N ASN A 158 3.39 -5.00 -11.39
CA ASN A 158 4.65 -4.72 -10.69
C ASN A 158 4.93 -3.22 -10.55
N VAL A 159 3.98 -2.46 -10.00
CA VAL A 159 4.09 -1.00 -9.80
C VAL A 159 3.53 -0.58 -8.44
N TYR A 160 3.97 0.59 -7.95
CA TYR A 160 3.34 1.31 -6.84
C TYR A 160 2.65 2.56 -7.37
N ILE A 161 1.33 2.61 -7.24
CA ILE A 161 0.51 3.74 -7.68
C ILE A 161 0.17 4.60 -6.46
N HIS A 162 0.36 5.91 -6.60
CA HIS A 162 -0.05 6.91 -5.63
C HIS A 162 -1.07 7.89 -6.26
N PRO A 163 -1.76 8.74 -5.47
CA PRO A 163 -2.65 9.76 -5.99
C PRO A 163 -1.95 10.70 -7.01
N TRP A 164 -2.65 11.22 -8.01
CA TRP A 164 -4.10 11.11 -8.18
C TRP A 164 -4.46 10.17 -9.33
N GLY A 165 -5.61 9.51 -9.22
CA GLY A 165 -6.18 8.66 -10.27
C GLY A 165 -6.46 9.37 -11.59
N ASN A 166 -6.61 10.70 -11.59
CA ASN A 166 -6.71 11.51 -12.80
C ASN A 166 -5.38 11.72 -13.53
N GLY A 167 -4.26 11.27 -12.95
CA GLY A 167 -2.91 11.36 -13.50
C GLY A 167 -2.14 12.63 -13.15
N SER A 168 -2.73 13.60 -12.44
CA SER A 168 -1.97 14.71 -11.86
C SER A 168 -1.20 14.27 -10.62
N PHE A 169 -0.25 15.09 -10.17
CA PHE A 169 0.46 14.87 -8.91
C PHE A 169 -0.16 15.72 -7.80
N PRO A 170 -0.12 15.28 -6.54
CA PRO A 170 -0.38 16.14 -5.38
C PRO A 170 0.56 17.35 -5.36
N GLU A 171 0.18 18.38 -4.62
CA GLU A 171 1.05 19.54 -4.38
C GLU A 171 2.20 19.17 -3.42
N GLU A 172 3.29 19.94 -3.47
CA GLU A 172 4.38 19.80 -2.50
C GLU A 172 3.93 20.24 -1.09
N PRO A 173 4.40 19.59 0.00
CA PRO A 173 5.47 18.57 0.03
C PRO A 173 5.00 17.12 -0.21
N ASP A 174 3.71 16.88 -0.33
CA ASP A 174 3.15 15.52 -0.40
C ASP A 174 3.61 14.77 -1.66
N SER A 175 3.77 15.49 -2.77
CA SER A 175 4.28 14.90 -4.02
C SER A 175 5.66 14.27 -3.83
N SER A 176 6.59 14.99 -3.20
CA SER A 176 7.93 14.48 -2.88
C SER A 176 7.86 13.34 -1.86
N THR A 177 7.04 13.47 -0.82
CA THR A 177 6.85 12.45 0.21
C THR A 177 6.38 11.12 -0.40
N LEU A 178 5.34 11.17 -1.25
CA LEU A 178 4.82 10.00 -1.94
C LEU A 178 5.88 9.35 -2.85
N VAL A 179 6.63 10.14 -3.59
CA VAL A 179 7.67 9.60 -4.46
C VAL A 179 8.80 8.95 -3.65
N ASP A 180 9.24 9.57 -2.56
CA ASP A 180 10.36 9.09 -1.76
C ASP A 180 10.01 7.81 -0.97
N ILE A 181 8.83 7.76 -0.34
CA ILE A 181 8.34 6.55 0.32
C ILE A 181 8.17 5.42 -0.71
N GLY A 182 7.54 5.71 -1.85
CA GLY A 182 7.33 4.72 -2.91
C GLY A 182 8.65 4.16 -3.46
N ARG A 183 9.68 4.99 -3.65
CA ARG A 183 11.02 4.55 -4.09
C ARG A 183 11.71 3.68 -3.04
N GLU A 184 11.54 4.02 -1.77
CA GLU A 184 12.09 3.19 -0.71
C GLU A 184 11.40 1.82 -0.64
N MET A 185 10.06 1.78 -0.76
CA MET A 185 9.32 0.52 -0.89
C MET A 185 9.82 -0.32 -2.09
N ALA A 186 10.15 0.34 -3.20
CA ALA A 186 10.60 -0.30 -4.44
C ALA A 186 12.09 -0.67 -4.47
N ARG A 187 12.86 -0.38 -3.41
CA ARG A 187 14.33 -0.51 -3.39
C ARG A 187 14.85 -1.87 -3.88
N TYR A 188 14.18 -2.95 -3.52
CA TYR A 188 14.67 -4.30 -3.84
C TYR A 188 13.89 -5.02 -4.94
N ASN A 189 12.61 -4.67 -5.17
CA ASN A 189 11.81 -5.27 -6.24
C ASN A 189 11.82 -4.44 -7.54
N GLY A 190 12.28 -3.18 -7.46
CA GLY A 190 12.45 -2.30 -8.62
C GLY A 190 11.15 -1.87 -9.28
N TYR A 191 10.02 -1.92 -8.56
CA TYR A 191 8.73 -1.52 -9.11
C TYR A 191 8.72 -0.02 -9.45
N PRO A 192 8.25 0.38 -10.66
CA PRO A 192 7.98 1.78 -10.96
C PRO A 192 7.01 2.41 -9.97
N VAL A 193 7.25 3.68 -9.64
CA VAL A 193 6.42 4.48 -8.71
C VAL A 193 5.83 5.65 -9.48
N GLY A 194 4.53 5.88 -9.36
CA GLY A 194 3.88 7.00 -10.01
C GLY A 194 2.35 6.95 -9.93
N THR A 195 1.69 7.82 -10.69
CA THR A 195 0.23 7.79 -10.83
C THR A 195 -0.21 6.64 -11.75
N GLY A 196 -1.50 6.24 -11.71
CA GLY A 196 -2.02 5.22 -12.62
C GLY A 196 -1.76 5.56 -14.10
N LEU A 197 -1.90 6.83 -14.48
CA LEU A 197 -1.63 7.26 -15.85
C LEU A 197 -0.15 7.09 -16.25
N SER A 198 0.78 7.41 -15.35
CA SER A 198 2.22 7.33 -15.64
C SER A 198 2.78 5.89 -15.59
N THR A 199 2.12 4.96 -14.87
CA THR A 199 2.59 3.58 -14.67
C THR A 199 1.84 2.57 -15.53
N ILE A 200 0.51 2.53 -15.43
CA ILE A 200 -0.35 1.54 -16.12
C ILE A 200 -1.15 2.14 -17.29
N GLY A 201 -1.04 3.45 -17.54
CA GLY A 201 -1.49 4.09 -18.77
C GLY A 201 -2.98 4.46 -18.82
N TYR A 202 -3.72 4.44 -17.71
CA TYR A 202 -5.11 4.89 -17.67
C TYR A 202 -5.44 5.66 -16.39
N THR A 203 -6.53 6.43 -16.45
CA THR A 203 -7.05 7.21 -15.32
C THR A 203 -8.22 6.50 -14.66
N VAL A 204 -8.42 6.80 -13.37
CA VAL A 204 -9.54 6.30 -12.57
C VAL A 204 -10.25 7.43 -11.85
N ASN A 205 -11.44 7.18 -11.31
CA ASN A 205 -12.11 8.06 -10.37
C ASN A 205 -13.01 7.22 -9.43
N GLY A 206 -13.20 7.70 -8.20
CA GLY A 206 -13.95 7.00 -7.17
C GLY A 206 -13.23 5.77 -6.63
N ASP A 207 -11.91 5.76 -6.63
CA ASP A 207 -11.06 4.69 -6.12
C ASP A 207 -10.63 4.93 -4.66
N ALA A 208 -10.18 3.87 -4.01
CA ALA A 208 -9.85 3.87 -2.60
C ALA A 208 -8.64 4.78 -2.28
N VAL A 209 -7.60 4.77 -3.13
CA VAL A 209 -6.37 5.51 -2.87
C VAL A 209 -6.59 7.02 -2.92
N ASP A 210 -7.35 7.51 -3.90
CA ASP A 210 -7.68 8.94 -4.02
C ASP A 210 -8.58 9.40 -2.87
N TRP A 211 -9.56 8.57 -2.45
CA TRP A 211 -10.42 8.89 -1.33
C TRP A 211 -9.66 8.92 0.00
N THR A 212 -8.79 7.94 0.24
CA THR A 212 -7.98 7.86 1.46
C THR A 212 -7.06 9.06 1.57
N TYR A 213 -6.44 9.48 0.49
CA TYR A 213 -5.59 10.67 0.47
C TYR A 213 -6.39 11.97 0.43
N GLY A 214 -7.36 12.10 -0.47
CA GLY A 214 -8.05 13.38 -0.75
C GLY A 214 -9.05 13.78 0.31
N ASP A 215 -9.84 12.84 0.83
CA ASP A 215 -10.88 13.12 1.83
C ASP A 215 -10.40 12.89 3.27
N GLN A 216 -9.45 11.98 3.50
CA GLN A 216 -8.98 11.63 4.84
C GLN A 216 -7.59 12.22 5.14
N SER A 217 -6.88 12.75 4.16
CA SER A 217 -5.50 13.27 4.29
C SER A 217 -4.50 12.21 4.78
N ILE A 218 -4.72 10.95 4.40
CA ILE A 218 -3.88 9.80 4.76
C ILE A 218 -3.04 9.39 3.56
N ILE A 219 -1.72 9.28 3.73
CA ILE A 219 -0.81 8.80 2.69
C ILE A 219 -1.21 7.38 2.25
N SER A 220 -1.39 7.18 0.95
CA SER A 220 -1.90 5.91 0.43
C SER A 220 -1.30 5.50 -0.90
N TYR A 221 -1.23 4.17 -1.12
CA TYR A 221 -0.74 3.57 -2.36
C TYR A 221 -1.56 2.35 -2.76
N VAL A 222 -1.47 2.05 -4.05
CA VAL A 222 -1.88 0.77 -4.62
C VAL A 222 -0.63 0.02 -5.09
N PRO A 223 -0.20 -1.03 -4.38
CA PRO A 223 0.71 -2.02 -4.95
C PRO A 223 -0.03 -2.91 -5.94
N GLU A 224 0.40 -2.94 -7.19
CA GLU A 224 -0.08 -3.86 -8.25
C GLU A 224 0.91 -5.01 -8.38
N VAL A 225 0.71 -6.09 -7.61
CA VAL A 225 1.70 -7.16 -7.44
C VAL A 225 1.55 -8.24 -8.52
N GLY A 226 2.68 -8.71 -9.02
CA GLY A 226 2.75 -9.69 -10.11
C GLY A 226 2.87 -9.06 -11.48
N SER A 227 3.60 -9.72 -12.36
CA SER A 227 3.85 -9.26 -13.73
C SER A 227 2.69 -9.54 -14.68
N THR A 228 2.71 -8.90 -15.83
CA THR A 228 1.73 -9.16 -16.93
C THR A 228 1.74 -10.63 -17.38
N SER A 229 2.89 -11.31 -17.33
CA SER A 229 2.98 -12.72 -17.70
C SER A 229 2.35 -13.67 -16.66
N GLN A 230 2.26 -13.24 -15.39
CA GLN A 230 1.64 -13.99 -14.30
C GLN A 230 0.13 -13.71 -14.19
N GLY A 231 -0.30 -12.52 -14.60
CA GLY A 231 -1.71 -12.12 -14.60
C GLY A 231 -2.32 -12.07 -13.19
N PHE A 232 -3.66 -12.27 -13.11
CA PHE A 232 -4.40 -12.26 -11.84
C PHE A 232 -4.17 -13.51 -10.98
N TRP A 233 -3.85 -14.63 -11.61
CA TRP A 233 -3.67 -15.93 -10.97
C TRP A 233 -2.28 -16.48 -11.33
N PRO A 234 -1.22 -16.03 -10.63
CA PRO A 234 0.11 -16.56 -10.86
C PRO A 234 0.17 -18.07 -10.59
N PRO A 235 1.10 -18.80 -11.22
CA PRO A 235 1.38 -20.18 -10.85
C PRO A 235 1.68 -20.31 -9.36
N GLU A 236 1.23 -21.41 -8.73
CA GLU A 236 1.49 -21.67 -7.30
C GLU A 236 2.99 -21.58 -6.95
N SER A 237 3.85 -22.02 -7.86
CA SER A 237 5.31 -21.95 -7.70
C SER A 237 5.87 -20.56 -7.53
N ASP A 238 5.17 -19.53 -8.02
CA ASP A 238 5.65 -18.14 -8.03
C ASP A 238 5.13 -17.36 -6.81
N VAL A 239 4.05 -17.85 -6.15
CA VAL A 239 3.36 -17.12 -5.09
C VAL A 239 4.28 -16.73 -3.94
N LEU A 240 5.11 -17.68 -3.46
CA LEU A 240 6.02 -17.41 -2.35
C LEU A 240 7.06 -16.35 -2.69
N GLU A 241 7.66 -16.40 -3.88
CA GLU A 241 8.63 -15.40 -4.34
C GLU A 241 7.99 -14.01 -4.43
N LEU A 242 6.78 -13.93 -4.99
CA LEU A 242 6.02 -12.67 -5.08
C LEU A 242 5.63 -12.12 -3.70
N CYS A 243 5.39 -12.97 -2.70
CA CYS A 243 5.19 -12.54 -1.32
C CYS A 243 6.49 -12.03 -0.68
N LEU A 244 7.61 -12.72 -0.91
CA LEU A 244 8.93 -12.30 -0.42
C LEU A 244 9.34 -10.93 -0.97
N ASP A 245 9.06 -10.65 -2.24
CA ASP A 245 9.32 -9.37 -2.90
C ASP A 245 8.60 -8.18 -2.24
N GLN A 246 7.50 -8.43 -1.52
CA GLN A 246 6.73 -7.39 -0.84
C GLN A 246 7.10 -7.20 0.64
N VAL A 247 7.91 -8.06 1.23
CA VAL A 247 8.26 -7.97 2.67
C VAL A 247 8.94 -6.65 3.00
N HIS A 248 9.92 -6.22 2.18
CA HIS A 248 10.59 -4.94 2.38
C HIS A 248 9.61 -3.78 2.30
N SER A 249 8.76 -3.76 1.27
CA SER A 249 7.75 -2.72 1.05
C SER A 249 6.79 -2.61 2.23
N ASN A 250 6.29 -3.73 2.74
CA ASN A 250 5.40 -3.77 3.90
C ASN A 250 6.09 -3.25 5.17
N LYS A 251 7.36 -3.62 5.40
CA LYS A 251 8.14 -3.11 6.54
C LYS A 251 8.35 -1.60 6.44
N ILE A 252 8.82 -1.10 5.30
CA ILE A 252 9.04 0.34 5.08
C ILE A 252 7.74 1.11 5.29
N PHE A 253 6.64 0.59 4.78
CA PHE A 253 5.34 1.24 4.93
C PHE A 253 4.89 1.33 6.39
N ALA A 254 5.17 0.32 7.21
CA ALA A 254 4.94 0.37 8.66
C ALA A 254 5.96 1.29 9.38
N PHE A 255 7.22 1.30 8.97
CA PHE A 255 8.21 2.21 9.57
C PHE A 255 7.84 3.68 9.40
N VAL A 256 7.45 4.08 8.17
CA VAL A 256 7.15 5.48 7.87
C VAL A 256 5.85 5.98 8.51
N ALA A 257 4.98 5.13 9.04
CA ALA A 257 3.83 5.56 9.83
C ALA A 257 4.26 6.33 11.09
N GLY A 258 5.36 5.95 11.71
CA GLY A 258 6.01 6.68 12.80
C GLY A 258 7.05 7.67 12.30
N SER A 259 7.98 8.07 13.18
CA SER A 259 9.20 8.76 12.77
C SER A 259 10.18 7.77 12.14
N ASP A 260 10.75 8.14 11.00
CA ASP A 260 11.76 7.36 10.28
C ASP A 260 12.96 8.26 9.96
N ILE A 261 13.94 8.25 10.86
CA ILE A 261 15.11 9.14 10.80
C ILE A 261 16.21 8.48 10.00
N ILE A 262 16.58 9.13 8.92
CA ILE A 262 17.66 8.66 8.03
C ILE A 262 18.79 9.69 7.91
N ILE A 263 19.98 9.22 7.60
CA ILE A 263 21.03 10.08 7.09
C ILE A 263 20.75 10.32 5.61
N HIS A 264 20.30 11.53 5.29
CA HIS A 264 19.97 11.92 3.92
C HIS A 264 21.23 12.09 3.07
N SER A 265 22.24 12.78 3.60
CA SER A 265 23.52 12.96 2.96
C SER A 265 24.62 13.26 3.97
N TYR A 266 25.84 13.07 3.58
CA TYR A 266 27.00 13.55 4.32
C TYR A 266 28.06 14.08 3.35
N GLU A 267 28.85 15.05 3.81
CA GLU A 267 29.95 15.63 3.07
C GLU A 267 31.16 15.82 4.00
N LEU A 268 32.34 15.47 3.51
CA LEU A 268 33.60 15.72 4.18
C LEU A 268 34.24 16.98 3.57
N SER A 269 34.85 17.83 4.40
CA SER A 269 35.59 19.01 3.93
C SER A 269 36.67 18.66 2.91
N HIS A 270 37.27 17.46 2.99
CA HIS A 270 38.14 16.85 2.02
C HIS A 270 38.32 15.34 2.28
N GLU A 271 38.62 14.58 1.22
CA GLU A 271 38.73 13.11 1.27
C GLU A 271 40.13 12.62 1.66
N ASP A 272 41.18 13.39 1.32
CA ASP A 272 42.59 13.04 1.62
C ASP A 272 42.97 13.48 3.04
N MET A 273 42.83 12.55 4.00
CA MET A 273 43.11 12.82 5.40
C MET A 273 44.56 12.49 5.79
N VAL A 274 45.21 13.41 6.50
CA VAL A 274 46.56 13.20 7.06
C VAL A 274 46.47 13.07 8.59
N PRO A 275 47.23 12.19 9.23
CA PRO A 275 47.21 12.05 10.68
C PRO A 275 47.44 13.37 11.41
N GLY A 276 46.49 13.74 12.30
CA GLY A 276 46.49 15.00 13.06
C GLY A 276 45.82 16.19 12.41
N GLU A 277 45.25 16.00 11.24
CA GLU A 277 44.42 17.01 10.57
C GLU A 277 42.98 17.01 11.11
N THR A 278 42.33 18.16 11.08
CA THR A 278 40.91 18.30 11.41
C THR A 278 40.10 18.26 10.12
N VAL A 279 39.20 17.30 10.02
CA VAL A 279 38.24 17.17 8.93
C VAL A 279 36.84 17.53 9.45
N GLU A 280 36.14 18.37 8.74
CA GLU A 280 34.71 18.67 9.01
C GLU A 280 33.85 17.65 8.31
N LEU A 281 32.85 17.10 9.02
CA LEU A 281 31.83 16.20 8.51
C LEU A 281 30.49 16.88 8.66
N ASP A 282 29.88 17.27 7.55
CA ASP A 282 28.51 17.76 7.50
C ASP A 282 27.56 16.56 7.28
N VAL A 283 26.58 16.40 8.16
CA VAL A 283 25.57 15.33 8.07
C VAL A 283 24.20 15.96 8.00
N VAL A 284 23.45 15.64 6.95
CA VAL A 284 22.04 16.04 6.82
C VAL A 284 21.17 14.87 7.26
N ILE A 285 20.36 15.12 8.28
CA ILE A 285 19.39 14.16 8.83
C ILE A 285 18.01 14.57 8.33
N GLN A 286 17.21 13.59 7.91
CA GLN A 286 15.85 13.78 7.48
C GLN A 286 14.93 12.83 8.24
N ASN A 287 13.78 13.32 8.72
CA ASN A 287 12.67 12.47 9.09
C ASN A 287 11.84 12.18 7.81
N ARG A 288 11.86 10.94 7.35
CA ARG A 288 11.07 10.45 6.21
C ARG A 288 9.70 9.95 6.67
N GLY A 289 9.51 9.77 7.96
CA GLY A 289 8.27 9.29 8.55
C GLY A 289 7.17 10.32 8.59
N LEU A 290 5.95 9.85 8.81
CA LEU A 290 4.70 10.61 8.83
C LEU A 290 4.33 11.14 10.22
N SER A 291 5.12 10.81 11.24
CA SER A 291 4.98 11.31 12.61
C SER A 291 6.24 12.07 13.01
N ASP A 292 6.06 13.02 13.92
CA ASP A 292 7.18 13.75 14.50
C ASP A 292 8.07 12.84 15.33
N SER A 293 9.34 13.21 15.47
CA SER A 293 10.28 12.52 16.37
C SER A 293 10.22 13.16 17.75
N ASP A 294 9.90 12.38 18.77
CA ASP A 294 9.85 12.83 20.16
C ASP A 294 11.23 12.95 20.82
N ALA A 295 12.30 12.56 20.13
CA ALA A 295 13.54 12.25 20.78
C ALA A 295 14.74 13.08 20.30
N TYR A 296 15.75 13.15 21.17
CA TYR A 296 17.11 13.48 20.80
C TYR A 296 17.63 12.40 19.84
N ILE A 297 18.27 12.85 18.75
CA ILE A 297 18.92 11.96 17.80
C ILE A 297 20.41 11.90 18.18
N ASP A 298 20.86 10.71 18.59
CA ASP A 298 22.29 10.48 18.86
C ASP A 298 22.97 9.97 17.58
N ILE A 299 23.95 10.73 17.09
CA ILE A 299 24.80 10.31 15.97
C ILE A 299 26.13 9.81 16.54
N ASN A 300 26.39 8.52 16.37
CA ASN A 300 27.64 7.91 16.78
C ASN A 300 28.57 7.73 15.57
N ILE A 301 29.74 8.36 15.62
CA ILE A 301 30.82 8.20 14.62
C ILE A 301 31.85 7.23 15.17
N ASN A 302 31.93 6.03 14.58
CA ASN A 302 32.88 5.01 14.96
C ASN A 302 33.94 4.84 13.87
N THR A 303 35.23 4.81 14.27
CA THR A 303 36.28 4.42 13.35
C THR A 303 36.32 2.90 13.21
N LEU A 304 36.28 2.40 11.96
CA LEU A 304 36.30 0.97 11.66
C LEU A 304 37.70 0.36 11.69
N ASN A 305 38.78 1.18 11.71
CA ASN A 305 40.18 0.73 11.76
C ASN A 305 40.93 1.49 12.84
N GLU A 306 41.64 0.76 13.71
CA GLU A 306 42.75 1.30 14.46
C GLU A 306 43.95 1.44 13.48
N PHE A 307 44.48 2.64 13.35
CA PHE A 307 45.68 2.92 12.55
C PHE A 307 46.94 2.40 13.28
#